data_efaf9ad54e750244ac0f72b91331d2cb
#
_entry.id   efaf9ad54e750244ac0f72b91331d2cb
#
_cell.length_a   1.000
_cell.length_b   1.000
_cell.length_c   1.000
_cell.angle_alpha   90.00
_cell.angle_beta   90.00
_cell.angle_gamma   90.00
#
_symmetry.space_group_name_H-M   'P 1'
#
loop_
_entity.id
_entity.type
_entity.pdbx_description
1 polymer ?
#
loop_
_entity_poly.entity_id
_entity_poly.type
_entity_poly.pdbx_seq_one_letter_code
_entity_poly.pdbx_strand_id
1 'polypeptide(L)'
;MDLGCAPGGWIQVAVQLAGNKGKVMGVDTSFVEEIPGAHIMKSDICDISITEEILSFFGRKINVVICDLSPQVTGNWSVDHSIQISLNYAAAKIMEQVLEKKGNALFKIFDGEYSNEFYQYVKKKFTKVKLKKPKVSRKQSSELYCICLGYTS
;
A
#
# COMPACT_ATOMS: atom_id res chain seq x y z
N MET A 1 -5.84 -0.55 -6.10
CA MET A 1 -6.18 -0.98 -4.73
C MET A 1 -5.34 -0.20 -3.75
N ASP A 2 -5.91 0.20 -2.61
CA ASP A 2 -5.25 0.93 -1.53
C ASP A 2 -5.34 0.12 -0.22
N LEU A 3 -4.22 -0.25 0.35
CA LEU A 3 -4.10 -0.94 1.63
C LEU A 3 -3.73 0.06 2.73
N GLY A 4 -4.57 0.19 3.75
CA GLY A 4 -4.51 1.25 4.75
C GLY A 4 -5.17 2.52 4.24
N CYS A 5 -6.39 2.40 3.71
CA CYS A 5 -7.03 3.49 2.97
C CYS A 5 -7.68 4.58 3.84
N ALA A 6 -7.84 4.37 5.15
CA ALA A 6 -8.42 5.39 6.02
C ALA A 6 -7.52 6.65 6.13
N PRO A 7 -8.11 7.86 6.14
CA PRO A 7 -9.52 8.20 6.09
C PRO A 7 -10.13 8.26 4.67
N GLY A 8 -9.40 7.99 3.60
CA GLY A 8 -9.92 7.90 2.24
C GLY A 8 -9.31 8.89 1.23
N GLY A 9 -8.33 9.70 1.63
CA GLY A 9 -7.74 10.71 0.75
C GLY A 9 -7.09 10.12 -0.51
N TRP A 10 -6.37 9.01 -0.38
CA TRP A 10 -5.73 8.35 -1.50
C TRP A 10 -6.73 7.62 -2.41
N ILE A 11 -7.79 7.04 -1.83
CA ILE A 11 -8.88 6.41 -2.58
C ILE A 11 -9.58 7.42 -3.49
N GLN A 12 -9.87 8.64 -3.01
CA GLN A 12 -10.49 9.68 -3.82
C GLN A 12 -9.65 10.01 -5.05
N VAL A 13 -8.34 10.15 -4.88
CA VAL A 13 -7.41 10.37 -6.00
C VAL A 13 -7.37 9.15 -6.93
N ALA A 14 -7.36 7.95 -6.37
CA ALA A 14 -7.35 6.71 -7.15
C ALA A 14 -8.61 6.58 -8.02
N VAL A 15 -9.79 6.94 -7.51
CA VAL A 15 -11.05 6.97 -8.27
C VAL A 15 -10.96 7.95 -9.44
N GLN A 16 -10.47 9.17 -9.19
CA GLN A 16 -10.30 10.17 -10.25
C GLN A 16 -9.36 9.69 -11.37
N LEU A 17 -8.24 9.08 -11.00
CA LEU A 17 -7.25 8.56 -11.97
C LEU A 17 -7.74 7.31 -12.70
N ALA A 18 -8.50 6.44 -12.05
CA ALA A 18 -9.05 5.24 -12.67
C ALA A 18 -10.18 5.55 -13.67
N GLY A 19 -10.88 6.65 -13.45
CA GLY A 19 -11.99 7.09 -14.29
C GLY A 19 -13.17 6.10 -14.29
N ASN A 20 -14.15 6.32 -15.18
CA ASN A 20 -15.42 5.59 -15.18
C ASN A 20 -15.30 4.08 -15.52
N LYS A 21 -14.18 3.64 -16.06
CA LYS A 21 -13.96 2.24 -16.46
C LYS A 21 -13.07 1.49 -15.46
N GLY A 22 -12.42 2.20 -14.54
CA GLY A 22 -11.54 1.61 -13.54
C GLY A 22 -12.32 1.12 -12.32
N LYS A 23 -11.85 0.05 -11.71
CA LYS A 23 -12.31 -0.40 -10.39
C LYS A 23 -11.31 0.04 -9.33
N VAL A 24 -11.81 0.55 -8.22
CA VAL A 24 -11.00 0.95 -7.08
C VAL A 24 -11.52 0.27 -5.82
N MET A 25 -10.61 -0.28 -5.02
CA MET A 25 -10.91 -0.88 -3.72
C MET A 25 -9.95 -0.32 -2.68
N GLY A 26 -10.49 0.00 -1.51
CA GLY A 26 -9.74 0.29 -0.30
C GLY A 26 -9.92 -0.79 0.73
N VAL A 27 -8.86 -1.10 1.50
CA VAL A 27 -8.90 -2.04 2.62
C VAL A 27 -8.33 -1.34 3.85
N ASP A 28 -9.09 -1.36 4.95
CA ASP A 28 -8.66 -0.82 6.24
C ASP A 28 -9.38 -1.53 7.39
N THR A 29 -8.77 -1.56 8.55
CA THR A 29 -9.42 -2.02 9.79
C THR A 29 -10.34 -0.97 10.38
N SER A 30 -10.10 0.30 10.07
CA SER A 30 -10.89 1.45 10.51
C SER A 30 -12.13 1.63 9.63
N PHE A 31 -13.12 2.33 10.17
CA PHE A 31 -14.26 2.78 9.37
C PHE A 31 -13.79 3.87 8.39
N VAL A 32 -14.21 3.74 7.14
CA VAL A 32 -14.02 4.75 6.09
C VAL A 32 -15.40 5.09 5.54
N GLU A 33 -15.71 6.38 5.42
CA GLU A 33 -16.96 6.84 4.80
C GLU A 33 -17.05 6.36 3.35
N GLU A 34 -18.28 6.18 2.87
CA GLU A 34 -18.52 5.77 1.48
C GLU A 34 -17.93 6.79 0.50
N ILE A 35 -17.12 6.30 -0.42
CA ILE A 35 -16.50 7.10 -1.47
C ILE A 35 -17.07 6.65 -2.82
N PRO A 36 -17.84 7.51 -3.51
CA PRO A 36 -18.41 7.18 -4.80
C PRO A 36 -17.35 6.67 -5.80
N GLY A 37 -17.60 5.52 -6.40
CA GLY A 37 -16.66 4.88 -7.34
C GLY A 37 -15.60 3.99 -6.72
N ALA A 38 -15.56 3.86 -5.40
CA ALA A 38 -14.70 2.91 -4.69
C ALA A 38 -15.52 1.88 -3.91
N HIS A 39 -14.98 0.69 -3.77
CA HIS A 39 -15.43 -0.33 -2.82
C HIS A 39 -14.53 -0.33 -1.60
N ILE A 40 -15.10 -0.19 -0.41
CA ILE A 40 -14.34 -0.19 0.84
C ILE A 40 -14.59 -1.51 1.56
N MET A 41 -13.52 -2.26 1.79
CA MET A 41 -13.51 -3.50 2.57
C MET A 41 -12.95 -3.22 3.95
N LYS A 42 -13.73 -3.48 5.00
CA LYS A 42 -13.23 -3.45 6.37
C LYS A 42 -12.59 -4.80 6.71
N SER A 43 -11.26 -4.85 6.68
CA SER A 43 -10.50 -6.07 6.95
C SER A 43 -9.08 -5.78 7.41
N ASP A 44 -8.44 -6.79 8.01
CA ASP A 44 -7.04 -6.71 8.41
C ASP A 44 -6.15 -7.26 7.29
N ILE A 45 -5.15 -6.49 6.88
CA ILE A 45 -4.17 -6.91 5.87
C ILE A 45 -3.25 -8.05 6.34
N CYS A 46 -3.21 -8.32 7.65
CA CYS A 46 -2.49 -9.48 8.17
C CYS A 46 -3.22 -10.80 7.87
N ASP A 47 -4.49 -10.75 7.50
CA ASP A 47 -5.25 -11.89 7.02
C ASP A 47 -5.09 -12.06 5.51
N ILE A 48 -4.23 -13.00 5.11
CA ILE A 48 -3.93 -13.27 3.69
C ILE A 48 -5.15 -13.80 2.93
N SER A 49 -6.17 -14.33 3.62
CA SER A 49 -7.39 -14.85 2.98
C SER A 49 -8.18 -13.79 2.23
N ILE A 50 -8.00 -12.50 2.58
CA ILE A 50 -8.63 -11.38 1.88
C ILE A 50 -8.24 -11.31 0.38
N THR A 51 -7.15 -11.95 -0.02
CA THR A 51 -6.72 -11.96 -1.43
C THR A 51 -7.74 -12.57 -2.37
N GLU A 52 -8.48 -13.59 -1.92
CA GLU A 52 -9.55 -14.22 -2.72
C GLU A 52 -10.71 -13.24 -2.94
N GLU A 53 -11.11 -12.51 -1.91
CA GLU A 53 -12.16 -11.50 -1.99
C GLU A 53 -11.75 -10.33 -2.88
N ILE A 54 -10.50 -9.86 -2.75
CA ILE A 54 -9.93 -8.84 -3.62
C ILE A 54 -9.96 -9.27 -5.09
N LEU A 55 -9.48 -10.47 -5.40
CA LEU A 55 -9.47 -10.98 -6.76
C LEU A 55 -10.88 -11.21 -7.31
N SER A 56 -11.82 -11.66 -6.47
CA SER A 56 -13.22 -11.82 -6.84
C SER A 56 -13.86 -10.48 -7.23
N PHE A 57 -13.63 -9.43 -6.44
CA PHE A 57 -14.12 -8.08 -6.76
C PHE A 57 -13.59 -7.55 -8.10
N PHE A 58 -12.29 -7.66 -8.31
CA PHE A 58 -11.68 -7.16 -9.56
C PHE A 58 -11.98 -8.07 -10.76
N GLY A 59 -12.17 -9.38 -10.55
CA GLY A 59 -12.34 -10.39 -11.59
C GLY A 59 -11.05 -10.69 -12.36
N ARG A 60 -9.91 -10.13 -11.92
CA ARG A 60 -8.58 -10.28 -12.53
C ARG A 60 -7.49 -9.80 -11.56
N LYS A 61 -6.24 -10.03 -11.90
CA LYS A 61 -5.10 -9.36 -11.28
C LYS A 61 -5.19 -7.84 -11.49
N ILE A 62 -4.66 -7.07 -10.54
CA ILE A 62 -4.79 -5.61 -10.49
C ILE A 62 -3.54 -4.90 -11.01
N ASN A 63 -3.72 -3.69 -11.52
CA ASN A 63 -2.65 -2.92 -12.15
C ASN A 63 -1.77 -2.16 -11.14
N VAL A 64 -2.38 -1.69 -10.03
CA VAL A 64 -1.70 -0.82 -9.06
C VAL A 64 -2.11 -1.16 -7.64
N VAL A 65 -1.13 -1.31 -6.76
CA VAL A 65 -1.29 -1.42 -5.30
C VAL A 65 -0.66 -0.20 -4.64
N ILE A 66 -1.41 0.46 -3.78
CA ILE A 66 -0.94 1.55 -2.93
C ILE A 66 -0.98 1.07 -1.48
N CYS A 67 0.03 1.42 -0.68
CA CYS A 67 0.11 1.10 0.72
C CYS A 67 0.47 2.37 1.51
N ASP A 68 -0.52 2.94 2.19
CA ASP A 68 -0.33 4.08 3.09
C ASP A 68 -0.52 3.67 4.57
N LEU A 69 -0.02 2.50 4.91
CA LEU A 69 -0.15 1.90 6.23
C LEU A 69 0.63 2.64 7.29
N SER A 70 -0.02 2.88 8.41
CA SER A 70 0.60 3.42 9.62
C SER A 70 0.19 2.61 10.84
N PRO A 71 1.12 2.31 11.77
CA PRO A 71 0.74 1.70 13.04
C PRO A 71 -0.01 2.70 13.91
N GLN A 72 -0.70 2.19 14.95
CA GLN A 72 -1.08 3.04 16.06
C GLN A 72 0.20 3.47 16.79
N VAL A 73 0.47 4.77 16.75
CA VAL A 73 1.73 5.34 17.27
C VAL A 73 1.79 5.17 18.79
N THR A 74 2.82 4.47 19.28
CA THR A 74 3.05 4.24 20.71
C THR A 74 3.85 5.37 21.36
N GLY A 75 4.52 6.19 20.54
CA GLY A 75 5.48 7.21 20.97
C GLY A 75 6.92 6.68 21.10
N ASN A 76 7.13 5.38 20.96
CA ASN A 76 8.45 4.77 20.88
C ASN A 76 8.79 4.53 19.40
N TRP A 77 9.72 5.34 18.88
CA TRP A 77 10.08 5.30 17.46
C TRP A 77 10.51 3.91 16.96
N SER A 78 11.34 3.20 17.73
CA SER A 78 11.84 1.89 17.31
C SER A 78 10.72 0.85 17.23
N VAL A 79 9.77 0.89 18.14
CA VAL A 79 8.58 0.02 18.14
C VAL A 79 7.69 0.37 16.95
N ASP A 80 7.35 1.65 16.78
CA ASP A 80 6.46 2.13 15.71
C ASP A 80 7.05 1.82 14.34
N HIS A 81 8.36 2.01 14.15
CA HIS A 81 9.08 1.65 12.94
C HIS A 81 9.01 0.14 12.64
N SER A 82 9.28 -0.72 13.65
CA SER A 82 9.21 -2.17 13.46
C SER A 82 7.83 -2.65 13.08
N ILE A 83 6.77 -2.10 13.70
CA ILE A 83 5.39 -2.44 13.37
C ILE A 83 5.06 -1.99 11.94
N GLN A 84 5.43 -0.76 11.56
CA GLN A 84 5.17 -0.23 10.23
C GLN A 84 5.85 -1.07 9.13
N ILE A 85 7.08 -1.49 9.34
CA ILE A 85 7.79 -2.38 8.39
C ILE A 85 7.12 -3.76 8.31
N SER A 86 6.67 -4.31 9.44
CA SER A 86 5.93 -5.58 9.46
C SER A 86 4.62 -5.49 8.68
N LEU A 87 3.87 -4.39 8.81
CA LEU A 87 2.67 -4.11 8.02
C LEU A 87 2.99 -4.04 6.52
N ASN A 88 4.10 -3.41 6.15
CA ASN A 88 4.54 -3.36 4.75
C ASN A 88 4.90 -4.74 4.18
N TYR A 89 5.48 -5.64 4.98
CA TYR A 89 5.70 -7.03 4.55
C TYR A 89 4.38 -7.78 4.36
N ALA A 90 3.40 -7.59 5.23
CA ALA A 90 2.06 -8.17 5.06
C ALA A 90 1.41 -7.66 3.76
N ALA A 91 1.44 -6.35 3.54
CA ALA A 91 0.93 -5.73 2.32
C ALA A 91 1.66 -6.24 1.05
N ALA A 92 2.97 -6.42 1.13
CA ALA A 92 3.75 -6.96 0.02
C ALA A 92 3.37 -8.41 -0.32
N LYS A 93 3.04 -9.24 0.68
CA LYS A 93 2.53 -10.60 0.44
C LYS A 93 1.17 -10.60 -0.27
N ILE A 94 0.27 -9.71 0.13
CA ILE A 94 -1.00 -9.52 -0.59
C ILE A 94 -0.72 -9.05 -2.02
N MET A 95 0.11 -8.01 -2.20
CA MET A 95 0.50 -7.48 -3.50
C MET A 95 1.01 -8.60 -4.43
N GLU A 96 1.87 -9.50 -3.96
CA GLU A 96 2.41 -10.61 -4.74
C GLU A 96 1.32 -11.55 -5.28
N GLN A 97 0.22 -11.69 -4.55
CA GLN A 97 -0.89 -12.55 -4.97
C GLN A 97 -1.86 -11.86 -5.93
N VAL A 98 -2.02 -10.54 -5.83
CA VAL A 98 -3.06 -9.81 -6.56
C VAL A 98 -2.53 -8.94 -7.69
N LEU A 99 -1.26 -8.52 -7.67
CA LEU A 99 -0.69 -7.64 -8.69
C LEU A 99 -0.41 -8.39 -9.99
N GLU A 100 -0.77 -7.80 -11.12
CA GLU A 100 -0.46 -8.35 -12.43
C GLU A 100 1.02 -8.15 -12.79
N LYS A 101 1.53 -8.98 -13.69
CA LYS A 101 2.85 -8.78 -14.29
C LYS A 101 2.95 -7.42 -14.96
N LYS A 102 4.05 -6.69 -14.75
CA LYS A 102 4.26 -5.30 -15.15
C LYS A 102 3.42 -4.28 -14.36
N GLY A 103 2.62 -4.69 -13.39
CA GLY A 103 1.91 -3.81 -12.48
C GLY A 103 2.87 -2.98 -11.61
N ASN A 104 2.33 -1.99 -10.92
CA ASN A 104 3.10 -1.06 -10.11
C ASN A 104 2.63 -1.07 -8.66
N ALA A 105 3.54 -0.73 -7.74
CA ALA A 105 3.20 -0.57 -6.34
C ALA A 105 3.84 0.67 -5.73
N LEU A 106 3.19 1.20 -4.69
CA LEU A 106 3.68 2.31 -3.88
C LEU A 106 3.55 1.92 -2.41
N PHE A 107 4.65 2.01 -1.67
CA PHE A 107 4.65 1.77 -0.22
C PHE A 107 5.15 3.02 0.50
N LYS A 108 4.37 3.51 1.48
CA LYS A 108 4.92 4.41 2.48
C LYS A 108 5.74 3.59 3.47
N ILE A 109 6.97 4.02 3.73
CA ILE A 109 7.86 3.42 4.72
C ILE A 109 8.39 4.50 5.68
N PHE A 110 8.61 4.14 6.93
CA PHE A 110 9.35 5.00 7.85
C PHE A 110 10.85 4.77 7.66
N ASP A 111 11.60 5.86 7.49
CA ASP A 111 13.06 5.80 7.38
C ASP A 111 13.68 5.40 8.72
N GLY A 112 14.38 4.27 8.75
CA GLY A 112 14.91 3.69 9.98
C GLY A 112 15.70 2.42 9.71
N GLU A 113 16.01 1.69 10.76
CA GLU A 113 16.91 0.53 10.76
C GLU A 113 16.54 -0.53 9.71
N TYR A 114 15.24 -0.84 9.58
CA TYR A 114 14.76 -1.92 8.68
C TYR A 114 14.28 -1.42 7.31
N SER A 115 14.31 -0.12 7.04
CA SER A 115 13.80 0.45 5.80
C SER A 115 14.58 -0.02 4.56
N ASN A 116 15.91 -0.15 4.69
CA ASN A 116 16.75 -0.67 3.62
C ASN A 116 16.50 -2.15 3.33
N GLU A 117 16.23 -2.95 4.35
CA GLU A 117 15.92 -4.38 4.19
C GLU A 117 14.63 -4.57 3.39
N PHE A 118 13.58 -3.85 3.75
CA PHE A 118 12.33 -3.83 2.98
C PHE A 118 12.53 -3.33 1.54
N TYR A 119 13.32 -2.26 1.35
CA TYR A 119 13.66 -1.76 0.02
C TYR A 119 14.35 -2.84 -0.83
N GLN A 120 15.34 -3.57 -0.30
CA GLN A 120 16.01 -4.66 -1.02
C GLN A 120 15.06 -5.82 -1.32
N TYR A 121 14.10 -6.10 -0.44
CA TYR A 121 13.08 -7.11 -0.65
C TYR A 121 12.20 -6.78 -1.87
N VAL A 122 11.64 -5.57 -1.95
CA VAL A 122 10.80 -5.17 -3.09
C VAL A 122 11.62 -4.97 -4.36
N LYS A 123 12.88 -4.53 -4.25
CA LYS A 123 13.77 -4.34 -5.40
C LYS A 123 13.99 -5.62 -6.21
N LYS A 124 13.96 -6.80 -5.58
CA LYS A 124 14.08 -8.09 -6.26
C LYS A 124 12.84 -8.46 -7.09
N LYS A 125 11.72 -7.77 -6.88
CA LYS A 125 10.41 -8.11 -7.45
C LYS A 125 9.93 -7.14 -8.53
N PHE A 126 10.64 -6.03 -8.72
CA PHE A 126 10.27 -5.00 -9.68
C PHE A 126 11.44 -4.60 -10.58
N THR A 127 11.13 -4.23 -11.81
CA THR A 127 12.14 -3.79 -12.79
C THR A 127 12.85 -2.52 -12.33
N LYS A 128 12.13 -1.63 -11.63
CA LYS A 128 12.67 -0.36 -11.15
C LYS A 128 12.04 0.02 -9.81
N VAL A 129 12.87 0.33 -8.84
CA VAL A 129 12.43 0.81 -7.52
C VAL A 129 13.17 2.09 -7.17
N LYS A 130 12.45 3.08 -6.65
CA LYS A 130 13.00 4.37 -6.21
C LYS A 130 12.43 4.74 -4.85
N LEU A 131 13.28 5.25 -3.97
CA LEU A 131 12.86 5.93 -2.75
C LEU A 131 12.70 7.43 -3.02
N LYS A 132 11.61 7.99 -2.55
CA LYS A 132 11.34 9.43 -2.62
C LYS A 132 10.84 9.96 -1.30
N LYS A 133 11.40 11.10 -0.86
CA LYS A 133 10.84 11.92 0.21
C LYS A 133 9.94 12.98 -0.43
N PRO A 134 8.66 13.14 0.02
CA PRO A 134 7.79 14.17 -0.52
C PRO A 134 8.36 15.57 -0.28
N LYS A 135 8.25 16.45 -1.27
CA LYS A 135 8.74 17.83 -1.16
C LYS A 135 8.01 18.64 -0.08
N VAL A 136 6.77 18.26 0.24
CA VAL A 136 5.86 18.96 1.18
C VAL A 136 5.94 18.36 2.60
N SER A 137 6.66 17.25 2.79
CA SER A 137 6.83 16.69 4.13
C SER A 137 7.61 17.66 5.02
N ARG A 138 7.17 17.80 6.28
CA ARG A 138 7.95 18.54 7.28
C ARG A 138 9.38 17.99 7.30
N LYS A 139 10.40 18.85 7.45
CA LYS A 139 11.83 18.45 7.46
C LYS A 139 12.12 17.30 8.46
N GLN A 140 11.29 17.15 9.49
CA GLN A 140 11.42 16.14 10.53
C GLN A 140 10.60 14.85 10.26
N SER A 141 9.82 14.78 9.16
CA SER A 141 9.08 13.56 8.82
C SER A 141 10.05 12.47 8.37
N SER A 142 9.91 11.30 8.99
CA SER A 142 10.65 10.08 8.62
C SER A 142 10.00 9.31 7.46
N GLU A 143 8.90 9.81 6.89
CA GLU A 143 8.19 9.13 5.82
C GLU A 143 8.95 9.19 4.49
N LEU A 144 9.14 8.04 3.88
CA LEU A 144 9.63 7.84 2.54
C LEU A 144 8.58 7.08 1.72
N TYR A 145 8.60 7.27 0.42
CA TYR A 145 7.77 6.52 -0.51
C TYR A 145 8.64 5.64 -1.39
N CYS A 146 8.40 4.33 -1.32
CA CYS A 146 9.02 3.33 -2.16
C CYS A 146 8.15 3.14 -3.41
N ILE A 147 8.60 3.68 -4.55
CA ILE A 147 7.93 3.63 -5.84
C ILE A 147 8.45 2.42 -6.61
N CYS A 148 7.61 1.43 -6.84
CA CYS A 148 7.93 0.15 -7.44
C CYS A 148 7.24 0.05 -8.80
N LEU A 149 8.02 -0.09 -9.88
CA LEU A 149 7.53 -0.10 -11.26
C LEU A 149 7.88 -1.40 -11.95
N GLY A 150 6.89 -2.00 -12.62
CA GLY A 150 7.05 -3.18 -13.44
C GLY A 150 7.31 -4.45 -12.63
N TYR A 151 6.27 -4.98 -11.99
CA TYR A 151 6.32 -6.25 -11.26
C TYR A 151 6.74 -7.40 -12.17
N THR A 152 7.69 -8.24 -11.72
CA THR A 152 8.35 -9.23 -12.58
C THR A 152 7.79 -10.64 -12.44
N SER A 153 7.04 -10.93 -11.39
CA SER A 153 6.55 -12.29 -11.08
C SER A 153 5.11 -12.51 -11.49
#